data_62bfa8c74c61821bfb4df6fd9709f7db
#
_entry.id   62bfa8c74c61821bfb4df6fd9709f7db
#
_cell.length_a   1.000
_cell.length_b   1.000
_cell.length_c   1.000
_cell.angle_alpha   90.00
_cell.angle_beta   90.00
_cell.angle_gamma   90.00
#
_symmetry.space_group_name_H-M   'P 1'
#
loop_
_entity.id
_entity.type
_entity.pdbx_description
1 polymer ?
#
loop_
_entity_poly.entity_id
_entity_poly.type
_entity_poly.pdbx_seq_one_letter_code
_entity_poly.pdbx_strand_id
1 'polypeptide(L)'
;MFWVHAVSVGESVAATPMIKALCANNRELIVHVTCMTPTGSQRIQSTFSDQLGKTITHSYAPYDLPDSVRRFLGRIRPDMLIVMETELWPNIISLCRKKNIPVVLANGRMSEKSANGYERYAFFTRRIFQQ
;
A
#
# COMPACT_ATOMS: atom_id res chain seq x y z
N MET A 1 -5.01 -9.49 0.67
CA MET A 1 -3.75 -8.75 0.44
C MET A 1 -4.05 -7.28 0.22
N PHE A 2 -3.33 -6.40 0.89
CA PHE A 2 -3.38 -4.96 0.62
C PHE A 2 -2.15 -4.54 -0.18
N TRP A 3 -2.36 -3.68 -1.14
CA TRP A 3 -1.29 -3.09 -1.93
C TRP A 3 -1.03 -1.67 -1.43
N VAL A 4 0.19 -1.41 -0.95
CA VAL A 4 0.64 -0.07 -0.55
C VAL A 4 1.61 0.44 -1.59
N HIS A 5 1.24 1.52 -2.25
CA HIS A 5 2.07 2.16 -3.28
C HIS A 5 2.73 3.42 -2.71
N ALA A 6 4.05 3.35 -2.57
CA ALA A 6 4.90 4.44 -2.09
C ALA A 6 5.96 4.75 -3.15
N VAL A 7 5.90 5.90 -3.80
CA VAL A 7 6.74 6.22 -4.96
C VAL A 7 8.21 6.39 -4.56
N SER A 8 8.49 7.12 -3.49
CA SER A 8 9.84 7.51 -3.08
C SER A 8 10.24 6.93 -1.71
N VAL A 9 11.50 7.12 -1.35
CA VAL A 9 12.01 6.74 -0.02
C VAL A 9 11.27 7.46 1.10
N GLY A 10 10.96 8.75 0.93
CA GLY A 10 10.20 9.53 1.92
C GLY A 10 8.80 8.96 2.16
N GLU A 11 8.11 8.56 1.10
CA GLU A 11 6.80 7.92 1.20
C GLU A 11 6.89 6.53 1.84
N SER A 12 7.92 5.78 1.54
CA SER A 12 8.18 4.46 2.15
C SER A 12 8.39 4.58 3.66
N VAL A 13 9.13 5.59 4.09
CA VAL A 13 9.32 5.90 5.53
C VAL A 13 8.00 6.30 6.17
N ALA A 14 7.23 7.17 5.51
CA ALA A 14 5.92 7.61 6.01
C ALA A 14 4.90 6.48 6.09
N ALA A 15 4.96 5.51 5.17
CA ALA A 15 4.07 4.34 5.16
C ALA A 15 4.41 3.31 6.24
N THR A 16 5.63 3.28 6.74
CA THR A 16 6.12 2.24 7.66
C THR A 16 5.25 2.06 8.91
N PRO A 17 4.88 3.12 9.67
CA PRO A 17 4.01 2.94 10.84
C PRO A 17 2.64 2.35 10.50
N MET A 18 2.06 2.77 9.40
CA MET A 18 0.78 2.26 8.93
C MET A 18 0.87 0.78 8.57
N ILE A 19 1.90 0.38 7.82
CA ILE A 19 2.10 -1.01 7.42
C ILE A 19 2.28 -1.89 8.66
N LYS A 20 3.10 -1.46 9.61
CA LYS A 20 3.30 -2.18 10.88
C LYS A 20 2.00 -2.34 11.67
N ALA A 21 1.18 -1.28 11.73
CA ALA A 21 -0.11 -1.33 12.40
C ALA A 21 -1.09 -2.29 11.71
N LEU A 22 -1.14 -2.28 10.39
CA LEU A 22 -1.98 -3.21 9.60
C LEU A 22 -1.59 -4.67 9.86
N CYS A 23 -0.31 -4.98 9.82
CA CYS A 23 0.19 -6.34 10.07
C CYS A 23 -0.01 -6.77 11.53
N ALA A 24 0.10 -5.86 12.50
CA ALA A 24 -0.11 -6.16 13.92
C ALA A 24 -1.59 -6.46 14.22
N ASN A 25 -2.51 -5.78 13.56
CA ASN A 25 -3.95 -5.94 13.78
C ASN A 25 -4.55 -7.14 13.06
N ASN A 26 -3.88 -7.67 12.03
CA ASN A 26 -4.34 -8.84 11.30
C ASN A 26 -3.15 -9.69 10.86
N ARG A 27 -2.95 -10.81 11.54
CA ARG A 27 -1.82 -11.73 11.29
C ARG A 27 -1.90 -12.46 9.95
N GLU A 28 -3.08 -12.56 9.37
CA GLU A 28 -3.29 -13.22 8.07
C GLU A 28 -3.17 -12.23 6.90
N LEU A 29 -3.09 -10.93 7.19
CA LEU A 29 -2.96 -9.92 6.16
C LEU A 29 -1.57 -9.96 5.54
N ILE A 30 -1.52 -10.05 4.22
CA ILE A 30 -0.31 -9.84 3.43
C ILE A 30 -0.35 -8.43 2.85
N VAL A 31 0.71 -7.68 3.03
CA VAL A 31 0.87 -6.34 2.47
C VAL A 31 1.94 -6.38 1.39
N HIS A 32 1.53 -6.04 0.16
CA HIS A 32 2.46 -5.87 -0.95
C HIS A 32 2.85 -4.40 -1.08
N VAL A 33 4.13 -4.10 -0.90
CA VAL A 33 4.64 -2.73 -0.93
C VAL A 33 5.39 -2.49 -2.23
N THR A 34 5.01 -1.46 -2.97
CA THR A 34 5.71 -1.06 -4.19
C THR A 34 6.31 0.33 -4.08
N CYS A 35 7.42 0.53 -4.78
CA CYS A 35 8.08 1.82 -4.94
C CYS A 35 8.60 1.97 -6.38
N MET A 36 9.11 3.15 -6.71
CA MET A 36 9.63 3.47 -8.04
C MET A 36 11.14 3.72 -8.05
N THR A 37 11.81 3.74 -6.90
CA THR A 37 13.22 4.10 -6.79
C THR A 37 14.05 2.99 -6.12
N PRO A 38 15.33 2.81 -6.52
CA PRO A 38 16.22 1.85 -5.85
C PRO A 38 16.41 2.14 -4.36
N THR A 39 16.51 3.42 -3.97
CA THR A 39 16.64 3.82 -2.56
C THR A 39 15.38 3.49 -1.76
N GLY A 40 14.20 3.70 -2.33
CA GLY A 40 12.94 3.28 -1.72
C GLY A 40 12.85 1.77 -1.53
N SER A 41 13.27 1.02 -2.55
CA SER A 41 13.32 -0.45 -2.51
C SER A 41 14.25 -0.95 -1.39
N GLN A 42 15.45 -0.42 -1.31
CA GLN A 42 16.41 -0.76 -0.25
C GLN A 42 15.86 -0.43 1.14
N ARG A 43 15.19 0.68 1.27
CA ARG A 43 14.57 1.09 2.55
C ARG A 43 13.48 0.13 2.99
N ILE A 44 12.61 -0.28 2.08
CA ILE A 44 11.55 -1.25 2.36
C ILE A 44 12.15 -2.59 2.78
N GLN A 45 13.12 -3.08 2.03
CA GLN A 45 13.77 -4.36 2.31
C GLN A 45 14.50 -4.36 3.66
N SER A 46 15.18 -3.29 4.01
CA SER A 46 15.88 -3.20 5.30
C SER A 46 14.90 -3.02 6.47
N THR A 47 13.86 -2.22 6.29
CA THR A 47 12.88 -1.94 7.35
C THR A 47 12.06 -3.18 7.71
N PHE A 48 11.70 -3.98 6.72
CA PHE A 48 10.83 -5.17 6.88
C PHE A 48 11.57 -6.49 6.68
N SER A 49 12.90 -6.52 6.88
CA SER A 49 13.73 -7.69 6.60
C SER A 49 13.23 -8.99 7.25
N ASP A 50 12.68 -8.91 8.47
CA ASP A 50 12.16 -10.07 9.18
C ASP A 50 10.82 -10.57 8.66
N GLN A 51 10.08 -9.74 7.94
CA GLN A 51 8.71 -10.02 7.46
C GLN A 51 8.65 -10.25 5.94
N LEU A 52 9.73 -9.95 5.20
CA LEU A 52 9.79 -10.17 3.75
C LEU A 52 9.60 -11.65 3.41
N GLY A 53 8.72 -11.89 2.44
CA GLY A 53 8.35 -13.23 2.01
C GLY A 53 7.37 -13.93 2.94
N LYS A 54 6.95 -13.30 4.03
CA LYS A 54 5.96 -13.80 4.98
C LYS A 54 4.68 -12.95 4.91
N THR A 55 4.61 -11.91 5.74
CA THR A 55 3.47 -10.97 5.78
C THR A 55 3.67 -9.76 4.88
N ILE A 56 4.89 -9.49 4.44
CA ILE A 56 5.22 -8.38 3.55
C ILE A 56 5.93 -8.92 2.31
N THR A 57 5.45 -8.50 1.16
CA THR A 57 6.08 -8.72 -0.13
C THR A 57 6.41 -7.37 -0.76
N HIS A 58 7.38 -7.34 -1.65
CA HIS A 58 7.85 -6.12 -2.27
C HIS A 58 8.20 -6.33 -3.74
N SER A 59 7.89 -5.33 -4.54
CA SER A 59 8.36 -5.21 -5.92
C SER A 59 8.40 -3.74 -6.34
N TYR A 60 8.99 -3.45 -7.49
CA TYR A 60 8.78 -2.17 -8.14
C TYR A 60 7.34 -2.07 -8.64
N ALA A 61 6.81 -0.84 -8.64
CA ALA A 61 5.49 -0.57 -9.18
C ALA A 61 5.46 -0.82 -10.70
N PRO A 62 4.31 -1.21 -11.24
CA PRO A 62 4.14 -1.24 -12.69
C PRO A 62 4.19 0.18 -13.26
N TYR A 63 4.64 0.33 -14.50
CA TYR A 63 4.41 1.57 -15.23
C TYR A 63 2.90 1.82 -15.35
N ASP A 64 2.50 3.09 -15.30
CA ASP A 64 1.08 3.47 -15.39
C ASP A 64 0.55 3.35 -16.83
N LEU A 65 0.72 2.19 -17.41
CA LEU A 65 0.21 1.77 -18.71
C LEU A 65 -0.85 0.70 -18.50
N PRO A 66 -1.95 0.72 -19.28
CA PRO A 66 -3.08 -0.21 -19.08
C PRO A 66 -2.65 -1.68 -19.00
N ASP A 67 -1.79 -2.13 -19.91
CA ASP A 67 -1.37 -3.54 -19.96
C ASP A 67 -0.45 -3.91 -18.78
N SER A 68 0.48 -3.04 -18.41
CA SER A 68 1.37 -3.25 -17.27
C SER A 68 0.59 -3.36 -15.96
N VAL A 69 -0.34 -2.43 -15.76
CA VAL A 69 -1.20 -2.41 -14.55
C VAL A 69 -2.12 -3.62 -14.52
N ARG A 70 -2.69 -3.99 -15.67
CA ARG A 70 -3.58 -5.15 -15.77
C ARG A 70 -2.87 -6.45 -15.39
N ARG A 71 -1.64 -6.65 -15.90
CA ARG A 71 -0.81 -7.82 -15.55
C ARG A 71 -0.44 -7.82 -14.07
N PHE A 72 -0.06 -6.67 -13.55
CA PHE A 72 0.30 -6.53 -12.13
C PHE A 72 -0.88 -6.85 -11.22
N LEU A 73 -2.05 -6.29 -11.48
CA LEU A 73 -3.26 -6.59 -10.72
C LEU A 73 -3.67 -8.06 -10.82
N GLY A 74 -3.43 -8.68 -11.98
CA GLY A 74 -3.67 -10.11 -12.16
C GLY A 74 -2.75 -11.00 -11.33
N ARG A 75 -1.53 -10.54 -11.03
CA ARG A 75 -0.56 -11.26 -10.19
C ARG A 75 -0.83 -11.11 -8.71
N ILE A 76 -0.97 -9.87 -8.22
CA ILE A 76 -1.10 -9.63 -6.78
C ILE A 76 -2.52 -9.75 -6.26
N ARG A 77 -3.53 -9.51 -7.09
CA ARG A 77 -4.96 -9.58 -6.75
C ARG A 77 -5.27 -8.90 -5.41
N PRO A 78 -5.02 -7.59 -5.29
CA PRO A 78 -5.20 -6.91 -4.01
C PRO A 78 -6.67 -6.71 -3.69
N ASP A 79 -7.00 -6.76 -2.42
CA ASP A 79 -8.34 -6.42 -1.92
C ASP A 79 -8.52 -4.91 -1.74
N MET A 80 -7.42 -4.18 -1.64
CA MET A 80 -7.39 -2.73 -1.47
C MET A 80 -6.06 -2.16 -1.97
N LEU A 81 -6.11 -0.98 -2.55
CA LEU A 81 -4.94 -0.16 -2.88
C LEU A 81 -4.87 1.04 -1.94
N ILE A 82 -3.75 1.22 -1.29
CA ILE A 82 -3.43 2.40 -0.50
C ILE A 82 -2.31 3.16 -1.21
N VAL A 83 -2.62 4.35 -1.69
CA VAL A 83 -1.64 5.23 -2.36
C VAL A 83 -1.13 6.25 -1.34
N MET A 84 0.18 6.28 -1.18
CA MET A 84 0.83 7.32 -0.36
C MET A 84 0.97 8.58 -1.21
N GLU A 85 0.56 9.71 -0.66
CA GLU A 85 0.57 11.02 -1.32
C GLU A 85 -0.41 11.20 -2.50
N THR A 86 -0.36 12.42 -3.07
CA THR A 86 -1.37 12.96 -3.98
C THR A 86 -1.07 12.71 -5.46
N GLU A 87 0.00 12.01 -5.81
CA GLU A 87 0.25 11.67 -7.21
C GLU A 87 -0.80 10.69 -7.71
N LEU A 88 -1.64 11.19 -8.57
CA LEU A 88 -2.69 10.38 -9.18
C LEU A 88 -2.11 9.57 -10.34
N TRP A 89 -2.24 8.27 -10.24
CA TRP A 89 -1.88 7.33 -11.31
C TRP A 89 -3.16 6.91 -12.03
N PRO A 90 -3.54 7.59 -13.14
CA PRO A 90 -4.88 7.44 -13.71
C PRO A 90 -5.22 6.01 -14.13
N ASN A 91 -4.30 5.30 -14.75
CA ASN A 91 -4.54 3.93 -15.19
C ASN A 91 -4.64 2.94 -14.02
N ILE A 92 -3.78 3.10 -13.01
CA ILE A 92 -3.85 2.30 -11.78
C ILE A 92 -5.21 2.48 -11.11
N ILE A 93 -5.62 3.72 -10.89
CA ILE A 93 -6.88 4.04 -10.24
C ILE A 93 -8.08 3.56 -11.07
N SER A 94 -8.06 3.81 -12.37
CA SER A 94 -9.15 3.41 -13.28
C SER A 94 -9.31 1.88 -13.31
N LEU A 95 -8.22 1.14 -13.42
CA LEU A 95 -8.27 -0.32 -13.47
C LEU A 95 -8.65 -0.94 -12.12
N CYS A 96 -8.20 -0.35 -11.01
CA CYS A 96 -8.67 -0.75 -9.69
C CYS A 96 -10.18 -0.59 -9.56
N ARG A 97 -10.72 0.56 -9.97
CA ARG A 97 -12.17 0.81 -9.96
C ARG A 97 -12.93 -0.20 -10.81
N LYS A 98 -12.46 -0.48 -12.03
CA LYS A 98 -13.08 -1.47 -12.92
C LYS A 98 -13.12 -2.88 -12.33
N LYS A 99 -12.17 -3.20 -11.45
CA LYS A 99 -12.08 -4.49 -10.75
C LYS A 99 -12.72 -4.46 -9.37
N ASN A 100 -13.41 -3.39 -9.02
CA ASN A 100 -14.00 -3.17 -7.68
C ASN A 100 -12.99 -3.23 -6.53
N ILE A 101 -11.76 -2.80 -6.79
CA ILE A 101 -10.72 -2.69 -5.78
C ILE A 101 -10.80 -1.29 -5.16
N PRO A 102 -11.10 -1.15 -3.86
CA PRO A 102 -11.12 0.15 -3.18
C PRO A 102 -9.75 0.83 -3.24
N VAL A 103 -9.74 2.13 -3.47
CA VAL A 103 -8.53 2.94 -3.49
C VAL A 103 -8.60 3.97 -2.37
N VAL A 104 -7.60 3.96 -1.51
CA VAL A 104 -7.47 4.89 -0.37
C VAL A 104 -6.24 5.75 -0.58
N LEU A 105 -6.41 7.06 -0.44
CA LEU A 105 -5.29 7.99 -0.44
C LEU A 105 -4.84 8.25 1.00
N ALA A 106 -3.60 7.91 1.28
CA ALA A 106 -2.97 8.15 2.57
C ALA A 106 -1.95 9.26 2.43
N ASN A 107 -2.19 10.38 3.11
CA ASN A 107 -1.26 11.51 3.08
C ASN A 107 -0.20 11.35 4.18
N GLY A 108 1.07 11.11 3.79
CA GLY A 108 2.19 10.95 4.70
C GLY A 108 2.56 12.20 5.51
N ARG A 109 1.95 13.35 5.22
CA ARG A 109 2.15 14.59 6.00
C ARG A 109 1.38 14.64 7.32
N MET A 110 0.66 13.57 7.65
CA MET A 110 -0.08 13.46 8.92
C MET A 110 0.78 12.95 10.07
N SER A 111 2.01 13.48 10.24
CA SER A 111 2.98 12.93 11.18
C SER A 111 2.69 13.22 12.65
N GLU A 112 1.95 14.26 12.99
CA GLU A 112 1.69 14.63 14.40
C GLU A 112 0.21 14.70 14.80
N LYS A 113 -0.70 14.82 13.84
CA LYS A 113 -2.15 14.69 14.07
C LYS A 113 -2.65 13.26 13.88
N SER A 114 -1.74 12.31 13.83
CA SER A 114 -1.98 10.94 13.34
C SER A 114 -2.69 10.01 14.31
N ALA A 115 -2.82 10.35 15.58
CA ALA A 115 -3.66 9.57 16.50
C ALA A 115 -5.10 9.47 15.98
N ASN A 116 -5.64 10.56 15.43
CA ASN A 116 -6.96 10.58 14.81
C ASN A 116 -6.99 9.90 13.42
N GLY A 117 -5.87 9.87 12.71
CA GLY A 117 -5.74 9.18 11.43
C GLY A 117 -5.76 7.65 11.58
N TYR A 118 -5.12 7.11 12.62
CA TYR A 118 -5.15 5.68 12.94
C TYR A 118 -6.55 5.18 13.28
N GLU A 119 -7.34 5.97 13.99
CA GLU A 119 -8.74 5.62 14.27
C GLU A 119 -9.58 5.60 12.99
N ARG A 120 -9.36 6.51 12.05
CA ARG A 120 -10.01 6.48 10.72
C ARG A 120 -9.62 5.26 9.92
N TYR A 121 -8.35 4.84 9.93
CA TYR A 121 -7.89 3.62 9.27
C TYR A 121 -8.46 2.37 9.92
N ALA A 122 -8.47 2.31 11.23
CA ALA A 122 -9.08 1.21 11.97
C ALA A 122 -10.59 1.11 11.69
N PHE A 123 -11.27 2.24 11.55
CA PHE A 123 -12.69 2.29 11.17
C PHE A 123 -12.92 1.79 9.73
N PHE A 124 -12.09 2.20 8.77
CA PHE A 124 -12.17 1.74 7.38
C PHE A 124 -11.88 0.25 7.26
N THR A 125 -10.85 -0.24 7.91
CA THR A 125 -10.51 -1.67 7.90
C THR A 125 -11.60 -2.51 8.59
N ARG A 126 -12.15 -2.07 9.70
CA ARG A 126 -13.29 -2.76 10.35
C ARG A 126 -14.49 -2.87 9.44
N ARG A 127 -14.81 -1.82 8.68
CA ARG A 127 -15.95 -1.80 7.77
C ARG A 127 -15.78 -2.73 6.57
N ILE A 128 -14.56 -2.94 6.12
CA ILE A 128 -14.23 -3.85 5.01
C ILE A 128 -14.24 -5.31 5.47
N PHE A 129 -13.78 -5.58 6.68
CA PHE A 129 -13.75 -6.95 7.24
C PHE A 129 -15.11 -7.40 7.84
N GLN A 130 -16.09 -6.53 7.94
CA GLN A 130 -17.44 -6.86 8.43
C GLN A 130 -18.45 -7.12 7.30
N GLN A 131 -18.03 -7.00 6.02
CA GLN A 131 -18.81 -7.39 4.85
C GLN A 131 -18.31 -8.71 4.29
#